data_397c71055db230b132febda242731d75
#
_entry.id   397c71055db230b132febda242731d75
#
_cell.length_a   1.000
_cell.length_b   1.000
_cell.length_c   1.000
_cell.angle_alpha   90.00
_cell.angle_beta   90.00
_cell.angle_gamma   90.00
#
_symmetry.space_group_name_H-M   'P 1'
#
loop_
_entity.id
_entity.type
_entity.pdbx_description
1 polymer ?
#
loop_
_entity_poly.entity_id
_entity_poly.type
_entity_poly.pdbx_seq_one_letter_code
_entity_poly.pdbx_strand_id
1 'polypeptide(L)'
;THKFHNYTSGKTPTDASSTRYIVSFSAGEPYVSPGGVEWVLLTIVGQSFLLHMIRKMVAVASEASRTDRGDPSTLLDGLTSDAAVNLQVAPGEGLYLAAPVFDNYNKYKAQPPQKPKLEWDASHTKHDVIERFRVEVIEDGIVQGGKAEALLPWVLYLWQVRLFGFPLSPQDPIPVPNPTSGEDGRL
;
A
#
# COMPACT_ATOMS: atom_id res chain seq x y z
N THR A 1 6.14 15.36 2.41
CA THR A 1 4.81 15.84 1.95
C THR A 1 4.83 15.93 0.44
N HIS A 2 3.92 15.22 -0.24
CA HIS A 2 3.84 15.14 -1.70
C HIS A 2 2.40 15.25 -2.17
N LYS A 3 2.23 15.48 -3.48
CA LYS A 3 0.94 15.39 -4.17
C LYS A 3 0.65 13.93 -4.48
N PHE A 4 -0.45 13.38 -3.99
CA PHE A 4 -0.85 11.98 -4.20
C PHE A 4 -2.07 11.86 -5.10
N HIS A 5 -2.25 12.78 -6.07
CA HIS A 5 -3.38 12.74 -7.01
C HIS A 5 -3.43 11.44 -7.83
N ASN A 6 -2.28 10.87 -8.21
CA ASN A 6 -2.18 9.59 -8.92
C ASN A 6 -2.57 8.38 -8.04
N TYR A 7 -2.42 8.52 -6.72
CA TYR A 7 -2.72 7.46 -5.75
C TYR A 7 -4.19 7.42 -5.29
N THR A 8 -5.05 8.20 -5.93
CA THR A 8 -6.50 8.22 -5.65
C THR A 8 -7.30 8.35 -6.95
N SER A 9 -8.61 8.43 -6.83
CA SER A 9 -9.50 8.69 -7.95
C SER A 9 -10.09 10.09 -7.85
N GLY A 10 -10.30 10.75 -8.99
CA GLY A 10 -11.01 12.03 -9.05
C GLY A 10 -10.23 13.24 -8.51
N LYS A 11 -8.90 13.15 -8.43
CA LYS A 11 -8.02 14.25 -8.06
C LYS A 11 -7.10 14.62 -9.20
N THR A 12 -6.78 15.93 -9.29
CA THR A 12 -5.83 16.49 -10.26
C THR A 12 -4.55 16.96 -9.56
N PRO A 13 -3.46 17.18 -10.30
CA PRO A 13 -2.22 17.73 -9.72
C PRO A 13 -2.39 19.10 -9.04
N THR A 14 -3.38 19.87 -9.46
CA THR A 14 -3.68 21.20 -8.90
C THR A 14 -4.58 21.18 -7.68
N ASP A 15 -5.16 20.01 -7.36
CA ASP A 15 -6.05 19.87 -6.21
C ASP A 15 -5.23 19.85 -4.90
N ALA A 16 -5.30 20.92 -4.13
CA ALA A 16 -4.59 21.03 -2.84
C ALA A 16 -4.96 19.90 -1.88
N SER A 17 -6.18 19.35 -1.98
CA SER A 17 -6.63 18.23 -1.15
C SER A 17 -5.97 16.90 -1.52
N SER A 18 -5.18 16.83 -2.59
CA SER A 18 -4.36 15.66 -2.94
C SER A 18 -3.06 15.57 -2.14
N THR A 19 -2.66 16.64 -1.46
CA THR A 19 -1.43 16.68 -0.68
C THR A 19 -1.57 15.89 0.62
N ARG A 20 -0.61 14.98 0.87
CA ARG A 20 -0.57 14.16 2.10
C ARG A 20 0.85 14.09 2.65
N TYR A 21 0.91 13.84 3.96
CA TYR A 21 2.14 13.58 4.68
C TYR A 21 2.19 12.12 5.12
N ILE A 22 3.09 11.36 4.52
CA ILE A 22 3.43 10.00 4.92
C ILE A 22 4.64 10.07 5.83
N VAL A 23 4.52 9.47 7.00
CA VAL A 23 5.58 9.43 8.02
C VAL A 23 6.57 8.33 7.68
N SER A 24 6.06 7.12 7.41
CA SER A 24 6.88 5.97 7.04
C SER A 24 6.12 4.98 6.16
N PHE A 25 6.88 4.21 5.39
CA PHE A 25 6.43 3.03 4.69
C PHE A 25 7.56 1.99 4.81
N SER A 26 7.30 0.88 5.47
CA SER A 26 8.28 -0.15 5.75
C SER A 26 7.74 -1.54 5.48
N ALA A 27 8.64 -2.46 5.14
CA ALA A 27 8.38 -3.89 5.07
C ALA A 27 8.98 -4.57 6.31
N GLY A 28 8.24 -5.50 6.89
CA GLY A 28 8.73 -6.40 7.92
C GLY A 28 9.55 -7.54 7.35
N GLU A 29 10.05 -8.41 8.22
CA GLU A 29 10.73 -9.64 7.81
C GLU A 29 9.75 -10.60 7.14
N PRO A 30 10.13 -11.25 6.03
CA PRO A 30 9.31 -12.28 5.41
C PRO A 30 9.12 -13.47 6.35
N TYR A 31 7.93 -14.06 6.33
CA TYR A 31 7.65 -15.28 7.06
C TYR A 31 6.79 -16.24 6.21
N VAL A 32 6.92 -17.53 6.47
CA VAL A 32 6.16 -18.57 5.76
C VAL A 32 5.00 -19.02 6.64
N SER A 33 3.78 -18.91 6.11
CA SER A 33 2.57 -19.38 6.80
C SER A 33 2.52 -20.91 6.86
N PRO A 34 1.69 -21.51 7.73
CA PRO A 34 1.50 -22.96 7.78
C PRO A 34 1.06 -23.58 6.44
N GLY A 35 0.41 -22.80 5.57
CA GLY A 35 0.02 -23.20 4.21
C GLY A 35 1.16 -23.12 3.18
N GLY A 36 2.40 -22.81 3.58
CA GLY A 36 3.56 -22.74 2.68
C GLY A 36 3.63 -21.47 1.82
N VAL A 37 2.80 -20.46 2.10
CA VAL A 37 2.82 -19.17 1.41
C VAL A 37 3.71 -18.21 2.18
N GLU A 38 4.62 -17.54 1.47
CA GLU A 38 5.46 -16.48 2.03
C GLU A 38 4.70 -15.15 2.08
N TRP A 39 4.80 -14.47 3.22
CA TRP A 39 4.11 -13.22 3.52
C TRP A 39 5.10 -12.16 4.00
N VAL A 40 4.79 -10.92 3.66
CA VAL A 40 5.47 -9.72 4.18
C VAL A 40 4.43 -8.75 4.70
N LEU A 41 4.58 -8.32 5.94
CA LEU A 41 3.76 -7.25 6.52
C LEU A 41 4.28 -5.89 6.07
N LEU A 42 3.45 -5.13 5.37
CA LEU A 42 3.76 -3.75 4.99
C LEU A 42 3.08 -2.78 5.97
N THR A 43 3.86 -1.92 6.60
CA THR A 43 3.35 -0.92 7.54
C THR A 43 3.49 0.49 6.96
N ILE A 44 2.36 1.21 6.88
CA ILE A 44 2.32 2.58 6.38
C ILE A 44 1.75 3.48 7.47
N VAL A 45 2.53 4.48 7.88
CA VAL A 45 2.13 5.48 8.85
C VAL A 45 1.99 6.83 8.15
N GLY A 46 0.87 7.49 8.34
CA GLY A 46 0.60 8.79 7.73
C GLY A 46 -0.43 9.59 8.50
N GLN A 47 -0.45 10.89 8.28
CA GLN A 47 -1.39 11.78 8.95
C GLN A 47 -2.83 11.54 8.50
N SER A 48 -3.02 11.24 7.22
CA SER A 48 -4.30 10.87 6.61
C SER A 48 -4.06 10.25 5.24
N PHE A 49 -5.04 9.51 4.74
CA PHE A 49 -4.97 8.81 3.46
C PHE A 49 -6.16 9.18 2.57
N LEU A 50 -5.91 9.23 1.26
CA LEU A 50 -6.95 9.36 0.24
C LEU A 50 -7.59 8.00 -0.04
N LEU A 51 -8.73 8.01 -0.70
CA LEU A 51 -9.39 6.78 -1.15
C LEU A 51 -8.44 5.94 -2.02
N HIS A 52 -8.28 4.67 -1.70
CA HIS A 52 -7.39 3.69 -2.34
C HIS A 52 -5.89 4.00 -2.24
N MET A 53 -5.48 5.08 -1.58
CA MET A 53 -4.10 5.53 -1.58
C MET A 53 -3.12 4.44 -1.10
N ILE A 54 -3.38 3.82 0.04
CA ILE A 54 -2.53 2.74 0.60
C ILE A 54 -2.44 1.57 -0.39
N ARG A 55 -3.55 1.13 -0.95
CA ARG A 55 -3.59 0.01 -1.90
C ARG A 55 -2.80 0.29 -3.18
N LYS A 56 -2.83 1.53 -3.68
CA LYS A 56 -2.01 1.98 -4.82
C LYS A 56 -0.53 2.08 -4.44
N MET A 57 -0.21 2.52 -3.22
CA MET A 57 1.18 2.52 -2.72
C MET A 57 1.75 1.10 -2.64
N VAL A 58 0.98 0.13 -2.17
CA VAL A 58 1.37 -1.28 -2.14
C VAL A 58 1.61 -1.81 -3.56
N ALA A 59 0.71 -1.51 -4.50
CA ALA A 59 0.87 -1.93 -5.90
C ALA A 59 2.16 -1.38 -6.53
N VAL A 60 2.45 -0.10 -6.30
CA VAL A 60 3.69 0.54 -6.77
C VAL A 60 4.93 -0.09 -6.15
N ALA A 61 4.92 -0.32 -4.83
CA ALA A 61 6.04 -0.95 -4.13
C ALA A 61 6.30 -2.38 -4.65
N SER A 62 5.23 -3.16 -4.85
CA SER A 62 5.33 -4.53 -5.40
C SER A 62 5.88 -4.54 -6.82
N GLU A 63 5.47 -3.61 -7.67
CA GLU A 63 6.01 -3.49 -9.02
C GLU A 63 7.48 -3.00 -9.01
N ALA A 64 7.81 -2.03 -8.17
CA ALA A 64 9.16 -1.52 -8.04
C ALA A 64 10.15 -2.59 -7.56
N SER A 65 9.74 -3.43 -6.59
CA SER A 65 10.57 -4.52 -6.08
C SER A 65 10.82 -5.64 -7.11
N ARG A 66 9.87 -5.84 -8.02
CA ARG A 66 9.97 -6.86 -9.07
C ARG A 66 10.86 -6.43 -10.24
N THR A 67 10.94 -5.14 -10.48
CA THR A 67 11.68 -4.59 -11.60
C THR A 67 12.96 -3.95 -11.08
N ASP A 68 14.11 -4.42 -11.50
CA ASP A 68 15.42 -3.77 -11.23
C ASP A 68 15.52 -2.46 -12.04
N ARG A 69 14.64 -1.53 -11.76
CA ARG A 69 14.43 -0.29 -12.53
C ARG A 69 15.02 0.94 -11.86
N GLY A 70 16.22 0.84 -11.35
CA GLY A 70 16.96 2.02 -10.90
C GLY A 70 16.53 2.54 -9.53
N ASP A 71 16.85 3.80 -9.26
CA ASP A 71 16.62 4.43 -7.97
C ASP A 71 15.12 4.60 -7.66
N PRO A 72 14.62 4.03 -6.54
CA PRO A 72 13.23 4.20 -6.11
C PRO A 72 12.80 5.66 -5.94
N SER A 73 13.72 6.59 -5.66
CA SER A 73 13.40 8.02 -5.55
C SER A 73 12.93 8.60 -6.88
N THR A 74 13.57 8.23 -7.98
CA THR A 74 13.18 8.66 -9.33
C THR A 74 11.76 8.19 -9.67
N LEU A 75 11.41 6.96 -9.28
CA LEU A 75 10.06 6.43 -9.46
C LEU A 75 9.03 7.23 -8.64
N LEU A 76 9.33 7.50 -7.39
CA LEU A 76 8.45 8.27 -6.51
C LEU A 76 8.25 9.70 -7.04
N ASP A 77 9.32 10.36 -7.47
CA ASP A 77 9.27 11.70 -8.04
C ASP A 77 8.41 11.73 -9.30
N GLY A 78 8.54 10.75 -10.19
CA GLY A 78 7.70 10.63 -11.37
C GLY A 78 6.21 10.46 -11.03
N LEU A 79 5.90 9.67 -10.00
CA LEU A 79 4.52 9.38 -9.58
C LEU A 79 3.86 10.52 -8.78
N THR A 80 4.64 11.41 -8.21
CA THR A 80 4.17 12.59 -7.46
C THR A 80 4.30 13.89 -8.25
N SER A 81 4.86 13.83 -9.47
CA SER A 81 4.92 14.93 -10.42
C SER A 81 3.53 15.31 -10.95
N ASP A 82 3.42 16.37 -11.72
CA ASP A 82 2.14 16.81 -12.29
C ASP A 82 1.61 15.91 -13.43
N ALA A 83 2.36 14.89 -13.83
CA ALA A 83 1.91 13.91 -14.83
C ALA A 83 0.78 13.03 -14.28
N ALA A 84 -0.24 12.80 -15.09
CA ALA A 84 -1.33 11.88 -14.76
C ALA A 84 -0.91 10.45 -15.07
N VAL A 85 -0.86 9.59 -14.06
CA VAL A 85 -0.52 8.17 -14.18
C VAL A 85 -1.63 7.32 -13.60
N ASN A 86 -2.09 6.32 -14.35
CA ASN A 86 -3.09 5.37 -13.86
C ASN A 86 -2.40 4.24 -13.10
N LEU A 87 -2.49 4.27 -11.78
CA LEU A 87 -1.92 3.27 -10.89
C LEU A 87 -2.93 2.16 -10.60
N GLN A 88 -2.46 0.93 -10.59
CA GLN A 88 -3.25 -0.23 -10.18
C GLN A 88 -3.58 -0.19 -8.68
N VAL A 89 -4.63 -0.91 -8.32
CA VAL A 89 -5.11 -0.98 -6.94
C VAL A 89 -4.91 -2.40 -6.43
N ALA A 90 -4.07 -2.59 -5.42
CA ALA A 90 -3.91 -3.88 -4.76
C ALA A 90 -5.24 -4.35 -4.14
N PRO A 91 -5.49 -5.65 -4.00
CA PRO A 91 -6.65 -6.18 -3.26
C PRO A 91 -6.75 -5.61 -1.86
N GLY A 92 -7.98 -5.41 -1.37
CA GLY A 92 -8.22 -4.82 -0.05
C GLY A 92 -8.27 -5.81 1.10
N GLU A 93 -8.26 -7.08 0.80
CA GLU A 93 -8.51 -8.20 1.71
C GLU A 93 -7.45 -8.33 2.81
N GLY A 94 -6.23 -7.87 2.53
CA GLY A 94 -5.13 -7.84 3.49
C GLY A 94 -4.95 -6.49 4.20
N LEU A 95 -5.81 -5.50 3.93
CA LEU A 95 -5.67 -4.16 4.51
C LEU A 95 -6.49 -4.02 5.78
N TYR A 96 -5.85 -3.63 6.87
CA TYR A 96 -6.52 -3.28 8.12
C TYR A 96 -5.87 -2.05 8.79
N LEU A 97 -6.60 -1.40 9.69
CA LEU A 97 -6.09 -0.32 10.53
C LEU A 97 -5.42 -0.93 11.77
N ALA A 98 -4.08 -0.88 11.81
CA ALA A 98 -3.33 -1.45 12.92
C ALA A 98 -3.50 -0.66 14.22
N ALA A 99 -3.32 0.67 14.17
CA ALA A 99 -3.52 1.54 15.32
C ALA A 99 -3.74 3.00 14.89
N PRO A 100 -4.61 3.74 15.59
CA PRO A 100 -4.66 5.20 15.48
C PRO A 100 -3.54 5.83 16.33
N VAL A 101 -2.93 6.91 15.84
CA VAL A 101 -1.88 7.67 16.54
C VAL A 101 -2.45 8.99 17.04
N PHE A 102 -2.38 9.23 18.35
CA PHE A 102 -2.98 10.38 19.01
C PHE A 102 -1.99 11.44 19.52
N ASP A 103 -0.76 11.47 19.01
CA ASP A 103 0.32 12.35 19.49
C ASP A 103 -0.10 13.83 19.51
N ASN A 104 -0.73 14.31 18.44
CA ASN A 104 -1.20 15.69 18.37
C ASN A 104 -2.33 15.97 19.36
N TYR A 105 -3.25 15.03 19.55
CA TYR A 105 -4.27 15.16 20.58
C TYR A 105 -3.63 15.19 21.96
N ASN A 106 -2.75 14.26 22.26
CA ASN A 106 -2.08 14.13 23.56
C ASN A 106 -1.25 15.36 23.90
N LYS A 107 -0.61 15.96 22.88
CA LYS A 107 0.23 17.15 23.05
C LYS A 107 -0.57 18.43 23.23
N TYR A 108 -1.65 18.61 22.47
CA TYR A 108 -2.30 19.91 22.36
C TYR A 108 -3.74 19.96 22.91
N LYS A 109 -4.40 18.83 23.11
CA LYS A 109 -5.83 18.75 23.47
C LYS A 109 -6.11 17.96 24.73
N ALA A 110 -5.23 17.07 25.15
CA ALA A 110 -5.39 16.33 26.38
C ALA A 110 -5.30 17.29 27.59
N GLN A 111 -6.25 17.16 28.52
CA GLN A 111 -6.36 17.95 29.76
C GLN A 111 -6.89 17.04 30.88
N PRO A 112 -6.04 16.17 31.45
CA PRO A 112 -6.46 15.30 32.54
C PRO A 112 -7.00 16.12 33.77
N PRO A 113 -8.01 15.62 34.49
CA PRO A 113 -8.69 14.33 34.30
C PRO A 113 -9.84 14.32 33.29
N GLN A 114 -10.32 15.48 32.83
CA GLN A 114 -11.53 15.57 31.98
C GLN A 114 -11.30 15.07 30.56
N LYS A 115 -10.10 15.25 30.02
CA LYS A 115 -9.66 14.80 28.69
C LYS A 115 -8.35 14.01 28.84
N PRO A 116 -8.41 12.73 29.21
CA PRO A 116 -7.21 11.93 29.41
C PRO A 116 -6.42 11.78 28.10
N LYS A 117 -5.12 11.50 28.23
CA LYS A 117 -4.32 11.06 27.10
C LYS A 117 -4.82 9.73 26.54
N LEU A 118 -4.70 9.57 25.24
CA LEU A 118 -5.01 8.33 24.51
C LEU A 118 -3.69 7.67 24.07
N GLU A 119 -3.30 6.64 24.79
CA GLU A 119 -2.03 5.92 24.57
C GLU A 119 -2.35 4.44 24.34
N TRP A 120 -1.82 3.88 23.24
CA TRP A 120 -2.02 2.49 22.83
C TRP A 120 -0.68 1.77 22.59
N ASP A 121 0.40 2.39 23.06
CA ASP A 121 1.75 1.84 22.96
C ASP A 121 2.01 0.76 24.00
N ALA A 122 3.25 0.25 24.02
CA ALA A 122 3.69 -0.81 24.94
C ALA A 122 3.52 -0.46 26.45
N SER A 123 3.34 0.81 26.79
CA SER A 123 3.08 1.24 28.18
C SER A 123 1.62 1.05 28.61
N HIS A 124 0.69 0.85 27.65
CA HIS A 124 -0.70 0.67 27.94
C HIS A 124 -0.99 -0.68 28.60
N THR A 125 -1.78 -0.70 29.67
CA THR A 125 -2.08 -1.92 30.46
C THR A 125 -2.75 -3.05 29.66
N LYS A 126 -3.34 -2.76 28.50
CA LYS A 126 -3.97 -3.73 27.60
C LYS A 126 -3.19 -3.96 26.31
N HIS A 127 -1.97 -3.47 26.24
CA HIS A 127 -1.14 -3.60 25.03
C HIS A 127 -1.04 -5.06 24.56
N ASP A 128 -0.67 -5.96 25.45
CA ASP A 128 -0.51 -7.39 25.12
C ASP A 128 -1.80 -8.05 24.62
N VAL A 129 -2.97 -7.61 25.14
CA VAL A 129 -4.27 -8.12 24.69
C VAL A 129 -4.58 -7.61 23.29
N ILE A 130 -4.29 -6.35 23.02
CA ILE A 130 -4.50 -5.72 21.71
C ILE A 130 -3.59 -6.37 20.67
N GLU A 131 -2.31 -6.53 20.98
CA GLU A 131 -1.34 -7.17 20.10
C GLU A 131 -1.67 -8.64 19.82
N ARG A 132 -2.08 -9.38 20.84
CA ARG A 132 -2.53 -10.76 20.66
C ARG A 132 -3.75 -10.83 19.75
N PHE A 133 -4.74 -9.98 19.97
CA PHE A 133 -5.91 -9.91 19.10
C PHE A 133 -5.53 -9.56 17.65
N ARG A 134 -4.62 -8.61 17.47
CA ARG A 134 -4.12 -8.24 16.14
C ARG A 134 -3.51 -9.44 15.42
N VAL A 135 -2.60 -10.16 16.08
CA VAL A 135 -1.88 -11.28 15.49
C VAL A 135 -2.81 -12.48 15.30
N GLU A 136 -3.46 -12.96 16.37
CA GLU A 136 -4.19 -14.23 16.37
C GLU A 136 -5.54 -14.14 15.65
N VAL A 137 -6.18 -12.97 15.59
CA VAL A 137 -7.53 -12.83 15.01
C VAL A 137 -7.49 -12.12 13.66
N ILE A 138 -6.75 -11.01 13.55
CA ILE A 138 -6.75 -10.21 12.31
C ILE A 138 -5.75 -10.81 11.32
N GLU A 139 -4.47 -10.91 11.68
CA GLU A 139 -3.42 -11.37 10.77
C GLU A 139 -3.59 -12.85 10.41
N ASP A 140 -3.79 -13.72 11.40
CA ASP A 140 -4.08 -15.11 11.14
C ASP A 140 -5.36 -15.30 10.34
N GLY A 141 -6.40 -14.50 10.60
CA GLY A 141 -7.62 -14.49 9.81
C GLY A 141 -7.42 -14.09 8.35
N ILE A 142 -6.45 -13.20 8.06
CA ILE A 142 -6.05 -12.85 6.70
C ILE A 142 -5.26 -14.00 6.06
N VAL A 143 -4.28 -14.53 6.76
CA VAL A 143 -3.35 -15.56 6.24
C VAL A 143 -4.04 -16.90 6.02
N GLN A 144 -4.88 -17.33 6.98
CA GLN A 144 -5.55 -18.64 6.97
C GLN A 144 -6.96 -18.61 6.36
N GLY A 145 -7.59 -17.44 6.32
CA GLY A 145 -8.97 -17.25 5.89
C GLY A 145 -9.22 -17.24 4.38
N GLY A 146 -8.33 -17.84 3.56
CA GLY A 146 -8.48 -17.87 2.09
C GLY A 146 -8.21 -16.51 1.41
N LYS A 147 -7.77 -15.50 2.15
CA LYS A 147 -7.45 -14.18 1.59
C LYS A 147 -6.25 -14.22 0.64
N ALA A 148 -5.38 -15.23 0.78
CA ALA A 148 -4.35 -15.54 -0.20
C ALA A 148 -4.94 -15.80 -1.59
N GLU A 149 -6.16 -16.39 -1.68
CA GLU A 149 -6.83 -16.64 -2.94
C GLU A 149 -7.18 -15.35 -3.71
N ALA A 150 -7.42 -14.25 -3.02
CA ALA A 150 -7.61 -12.94 -3.64
C ALA A 150 -6.28 -12.23 -3.99
N LEU A 151 -5.24 -12.44 -3.18
CA LEU A 151 -3.94 -11.80 -3.35
C LEU A 151 -3.08 -12.50 -4.41
N LEU A 152 -3.06 -13.84 -4.44
CA LEU A 152 -2.25 -14.61 -5.39
C LEU A 152 -2.58 -14.31 -6.87
N PRO A 153 -3.86 -14.28 -7.32
CA PRO A 153 -4.18 -13.91 -8.69
C PRO A 153 -3.69 -12.51 -9.06
N TRP A 154 -3.75 -11.58 -8.12
CA TRP A 154 -3.24 -10.23 -8.34
C TRP A 154 -1.71 -10.20 -8.45
N VAL A 155 -0.99 -10.94 -7.60
CA VAL A 155 0.47 -11.08 -7.71
C VAL A 155 0.84 -11.73 -9.05
N LEU A 156 0.16 -12.82 -9.45
CA LEU A 156 0.38 -13.47 -10.74
C LEU A 156 0.07 -12.52 -11.91
N TYR A 157 -0.97 -11.72 -11.80
CA TYR A 157 -1.28 -10.70 -12.79
C TYR A 157 -0.16 -9.65 -12.89
N LEU A 158 0.40 -9.18 -11.77
CA LEU A 158 1.58 -8.31 -11.78
C LEU A 158 2.78 -8.93 -12.50
N TRP A 159 2.95 -10.27 -12.40
CA TRP A 159 4.02 -10.98 -13.08
C TRP A 159 3.81 -11.08 -14.60
N GLN A 160 2.56 -11.18 -15.04
CA GLN A 160 2.20 -11.35 -16.45
C GLN A 160 2.13 -10.02 -17.21
N VAL A 161 1.71 -8.97 -16.53
CA VAL A 161 1.48 -7.66 -17.12
C VAL A 161 2.53 -6.69 -16.58
N ARG A 162 3.29 -6.08 -17.47
CA ARG A 162 4.08 -4.90 -17.11
C ARG A 162 3.11 -3.75 -16.88
N LEU A 163 2.63 -3.61 -15.65
CA LEU A 163 1.50 -2.73 -15.29
C LEU A 163 1.78 -1.25 -15.46
N PHE A 164 3.03 -0.89 -15.51
CA PHE A 164 3.42 0.49 -15.66
C PHE A 164 4.30 0.61 -16.90
N GLY A 165 3.69 1.02 -18.01
CA GLY A 165 4.42 1.70 -19.07
C GLY A 165 4.90 3.05 -18.52
N PHE A 166 5.75 3.04 -17.49
CA PHE A 166 6.45 4.25 -17.12
C PHE A 166 7.42 4.58 -18.23
N PRO A 167 7.31 5.75 -18.84
CA PRO A 167 8.46 6.32 -19.51
C PRO A 167 9.47 6.67 -18.40
N LEU A 168 10.32 5.71 -18.05
CA LEU A 168 11.47 5.97 -17.18
C LEU A 168 12.51 6.85 -17.90
N SER A 169 12.30 7.08 -19.17
CA SER A 169 12.97 8.05 -20.01
C SER A 169 11.99 8.56 -21.06
N PRO A 170 12.04 9.83 -21.47
CA PRO A 170 11.29 10.33 -22.61
C PRO A 170 11.60 9.59 -23.93
N GLN A 171 12.52 8.63 -23.90
CA GLN A 171 13.01 7.90 -25.07
C GLN A 171 12.59 6.42 -25.09
N ASP A 172 11.98 5.88 -24.02
CA ASP A 172 11.51 4.50 -24.02
C ASP A 172 10.13 4.40 -24.68
N PRO A 173 9.98 3.69 -25.81
CA PRO A 173 8.67 3.53 -26.43
C PRO A 173 7.74 2.76 -25.50
N ILE A 174 6.53 3.29 -25.29
CA ILE A 174 5.46 2.60 -24.58
C ILE A 174 5.20 1.25 -25.26
N PRO A 175 5.38 0.09 -24.58
CA PRO A 175 5.01 -1.18 -25.17
C PRO A 175 3.48 -1.22 -25.34
N VAL A 176 3.01 -1.08 -26.56
CA VAL A 176 1.61 -1.33 -26.90
C VAL A 176 1.36 -2.83 -26.74
N PRO A 177 0.34 -3.30 -25.98
CA PRO A 177 -0.02 -4.70 -25.97
C PRO A 177 -0.32 -5.15 -27.41
N ASN A 178 0.36 -6.18 -27.86
CA ASN A 178 0.13 -6.74 -29.19
C ASN A 178 -1.25 -7.42 -29.20
N PRO A 179 -2.26 -6.94 -29.95
CA PRO A 179 -3.62 -7.49 -29.93
C PRO A 179 -3.77 -8.81 -30.70
N THR A 180 -2.66 -9.43 -31.13
CA THR A 180 -2.71 -10.64 -31.96
C THR A 180 -1.96 -11.81 -31.31
N SER A 181 -2.56 -12.41 -30.29
CA SER A 181 -2.29 -13.83 -29.96
C SER A 181 -3.50 -14.48 -29.28
N GLY A 182 -4.63 -14.32 -29.87
CA GLY A 182 -5.88 -14.97 -29.49
C GLY A 182 -6.64 -15.40 -30.71
N GLU A 183 -6.07 -16.30 -31.53
CA GLU A 183 -6.82 -17.13 -32.48
C GLU A 183 -5.85 -18.10 -33.17
N ASP A 184 -5.84 -19.32 -32.66
CA ASP A 184 -5.85 -20.59 -33.39
C ASP A 184 -5.97 -21.66 -32.31
N GLY A 185 -7.06 -22.26 -32.07
CA GLY A 185 -8.09 -22.85 -32.88
C GLY A 185 -7.70 -24.28 -33.18
N ARG A 186 -8.50 -25.22 -32.75
CA ARG A 186 -8.59 -26.64 -33.14
C ARG A 186 -7.65 -27.60 -32.39
N LEU A 187 -8.12 -28.41 -31.58
CA LEU A 187 -8.95 -29.64 -31.65
C LEU A 187 -9.28 -30.05 -30.24
#